data_ce84d98cf4efe590017e94af7dc4a9a0
#
_entry.id   ce84d98cf4efe590017e94af7dc4a9a0
#
_cell.length_a   1.000
_cell.length_b   1.000
_cell.length_c   1.000
_cell.angle_alpha   90.00
_cell.angle_beta   90.00
_cell.angle_gamma   90.00
#
_symmetry.space_group_name_H-M   'P 1'
#
loop_
_entity.id
_entity.type
_entity.pdbx_description
1 polymer ?
#
loop_
_entity_poly.entity_id
_entity_poly.type
_entity_poly.pdbx_seq_one_letter_code
_entity_poly.pdbx_strand_id
1 'polypeptide(L)'
;MVDLFEKNEINGMTLSNRFIRSATWEGMATAEGACTPPLIDLMGDLAAGGVGLIITGHTYIREDGQHSPRQLGIHQDTLIPGLQNLTRCVHEHASKIVLQLGFGGAYLSKSRLRRMSSQDFQDLTEAYGQAALRARKAGFDGVQIFAAHGFFLSQMLCPRYNDRSDDYGGKITNRARALLEVLDGIRNAVGRNYPVLVKINCRDFVENGLTLEDSILAASMLEKAGIDAIELSGGLLNNPNIMRSKMDPEDTKGYFLSEARTFREKIQVPLILVGGIRSYEVARELVEDEVVDYIAMSRPFIREPGLIKRWRAGDRREAACISCDNCFEPIKKGEGVSCLPLEPEATETFFPQLSETVPASPPYPPGTGYKISIGLEDWQSNYIPVIKIQMALNGQILERSPSFPLGTQDHQKVTQAITDLLEKRTNIN
;
A
#
# COMPACT_ATOMS: atom_id res chain seq x y z
N MET A 1 28.36 -11.03 -5.48
CA MET A 1 26.93 -11.21 -5.15
C MET A 1 26.66 -10.46 -3.88
N VAL A 2 25.74 -9.48 -3.92
CA VAL A 2 25.31 -8.75 -2.73
C VAL A 2 24.40 -9.67 -1.90
N ASP A 3 24.69 -9.81 -0.60
CA ASP A 3 23.77 -10.49 0.30
C ASP A 3 22.77 -9.46 0.88
N LEU A 4 21.50 -9.56 0.49
CA LEU A 4 20.44 -8.70 1.01
C LEU A 4 20.22 -8.83 2.52
N PHE A 5 20.76 -9.88 3.14
CA PHE A 5 20.68 -10.15 4.57
C PHE A 5 21.89 -9.68 5.35
N GLU A 6 22.87 -9.05 4.70
CA GLU A 6 23.98 -8.38 5.39
C GLU A 6 23.51 -7.14 6.16
N LYS A 7 24.15 -6.89 7.31
CA LYS A 7 23.89 -5.68 8.07
C LYS A 7 24.30 -4.45 7.26
N ASN A 8 23.50 -3.42 7.35
CA ASN A 8 23.68 -2.15 6.67
C ASN A 8 23.34 -0.99 7.60
N GLU A 9 23.62 0.25 7.21
CA GLU A 9 23.47 1.41 8.09
C GLU A 9 22.86 2.62 7.36
N ILE A 10 21.98 3.35 8.06
CA ILE A 10 21.52 4.69 7.68
C ILE A 10 21.80 5.61 8.87
N ASN A 11 22.79 6.51 8.74
CA ASN A 11 23.18 7.50 9.75
C ASN A 11 23.24 6.90 11.19
N GLY A 12 24.06 5.87 11.39
CA GLY A 12 24.22 5.20 12.69
C GLY A 12 23.12 4.21 13.06
N MET A 13 22.01 4.17 12.34
CA MET A 13 20.96 3.16 12.51
C MET A 13 21.36 1.88 11.78
N THR A 14 21.86 0.88 12.50
CA THR A 14 22.23 -0.42 11.93
C THR A 14 20.98 -1.25 11.65
N LEU A 15 20.81 -1.69 10.41
CA LEU A 15 19.74 -2.56 9.95
C LEU A 15 20.22 -4.00 9.79
N SER A 16 19.39 -4.97 10.14
CA SER A 16 19.70 -6.41 10.05
C SER A 16 19.69 -6.97 8.62
N ASN A 17 19.17 -6.21 7.68
CA ASN A 17 19.06 -6.55 6.24
C ASN A 17 18.56 -5.33 5.43
N ARG A 18 18.46 -5.46 4.11
CA ARG A 18 18.06 -4.38 3.19
C ARG A 18 16.55 -4.31 2.91
N PHE A 19 15.73 -5.04 3.64
CA PHE A 19 14.27 -5.06 3.44
C PHE A 19 13.56 -4.12 4.41
N ILE A 20 12.69 -3.25 3.87
CA ILE A 20 11.96 -2.23 4.60
C ILE A 20 10.45 -2.43 4.42
N ARG A 21 9.70 -2.40 5.52
CA ARG A 21 8.24 -2.23 5.44
C ARG A 21 7.95 -0.76 5.19
N SER A 22 7.55 -0.44 3.97
CA SER A 22 7.11 0.90 3.60
C SER A 22 5.87 1.32 4.36
N ALA A 23 5.78 2.60 4.68
CA ALA A 23 4.62 3.18 5.35
C ALA A 23 3.30 2.76 4.69
N THR A 24 2.39 2.23 5.47
CA THR A 24 1.06 1.77 5.06
C THR A 24 0.06 2.20 6.13
N TRP A 25 -1.04 2.81 5.74
CA TRP A 25 -2.08 3.18 6.71
C TRP A 25 -2.73 1.92 7.28
N GLU A 26 -2.61 1.74 8.60
CA GLU A 26 -3.13 0.56 9.30
C GLU A 26 -4.60 0.70 9.69
N GLY A 27 -5.06 1.92 9.99
CA GLY A 27 -6.42 2.17 10.49
C GLY A 27 -6.71 1.52 11.84
N MET A 28 -5.69 1.37 12.69
CA MET A 28 -5.77 0.62 13.96
C MET A 28 -5.53 1.48 15.20
N ALA A 29 -5.28 2.78 15.08
CA ALA A 29 -5.21 3.67 16.24
C ALA A 29 -6.60 3.96 16.81
N THR A 30 -6.67 4.62 17.99
CA THR A 30 -7.94 5.18 18.47
C THR A 30 -8.38 6.39 17.60
N ALA A 31 -9.57 6.91 17.81
CA ALA A 31 -10.03 8.11 17.11
C ALA A 31 -9.11 9.31 17.36
N GLU A 32 -8.53 9.40 18.57
CA GLU A 32 -7.62 10.45 19.03
C GLU A 32 -6.14 10.15 18.66
N GLY A 33 -5.90 9.08 17.93
CA GLY A 33 -4.55 8.72 17.43
C GLY A 33 -3.68 7.94 18.39
N ALA A 34 -4.21 7.43 19.51
CA ALA A 34 -3.45 6.62 20.44
C ALA A 34 -3.15 5.21 19.84
N CYS A 35 -1.95 4.71 20.14
CA CYS A 35 -1.54 3.36 19.76
C CYS A 35 -2.40 2.31 20.49
N THR A 36 -2.84 1.27 19.78
CA THR A 36 -3.67 0.18 20.32
C THR A 36 -2.91 -1.15 20.34
N PRO A 37 -3.33 -2.14 21.16
CA PRO A 37 -2.72 -3.46 21.16
C PRO A 37 -2.68 -4.13 19.77
N PRO A 38 -3.76 -4.13 18.94
CA PRO A 38 -3.69 -4.72 17.60
C PRO A 38 -2.63 -4.07 16.68
N LEU A 39 -2.38 -2.76 16.83
CA LEU A 39 -1.32 -2.09 16.08
C LEU A 39 0.08 -2.53 16.57
N ILE A 40 0.27 -2.72 17.88
CA ILE A 40 1.51 -3.24 18.45
C ILE A 40 1.77 -4.66 17.95
N ASP A 41 0.76 -5.53 17.98
CA ASP A 41 0.85 -6.91 17.53
C ASP A 41 1.24 -7.00 16.05
N LEU A 42 0.59 -6.18 15.19
CA LEU A 42 0.94 -6.10 13.76
C LEU A 42 2.42 -5.73 13.53
N MET A 43 2.93 -4.75 14.28
CA MET A 43 4.35 -4.34 14.14
C MET A 43 5.30 -5.39 14.72
N GLY A 44 4.89 -6.07 15.80
CA GLY A 44 5.61 -7.21 16.37
C GLY A 44 5.72 -8.38 15.39
N ASP A 45 4.64 -8.73 14.71
CA ASP A 45 4.62 -9.80 13.70
C ASP A 45 5.56 -9.50 12.53
N LEU A 46 5.59 -8.26 12.05
CA LEU A 46 6.52 -7.81 11.01
C LEU A 46 7.97 -7.91 11.47
N ALA A 47 8.26 -7.51 12.70
CA ALA A 47 9.60 -7.57 13.28
C ALA A 47 10.03 -9.04 13.48
N ALA A 48 9.17 -9.89 14.04
CA ALA A 48 9.38 -11.34 14.16
C ALA A 48 9.54 -12.03 12.79
N GLY A 49 8.90 -11.46 11.76
CA GLY A 49 9.01 -11.85 10.36
C GLY A 49 10.35 -11.50 9.70
N GLY A 50 11.23 -10.76 10.40
CA GLY A 50 12.60 -10.49 9.99
C GLY A 50 12.79 -9.25 9.12
N VAL A 51 11.82 -8.34 9.07
CA VAL A 51 11.97 -7.06 8.36
C VAL A 51 13.06 -6.23 9.04
N GLY A 52 14.01 -5.66 8.25
CA GLY A 52 15.13 -4.90 8.77
C GLY A 52 14.71 -3.54 9.35
N LEU A 53 13.81 -2.85 8.66
CA LEU A 53 13.24 -1.56 9.06
C LEU A 53 11.73 -1.52 8.84
N ILE A 54 10.99 -1.11 9.84
CA ILE A 54 9.56 -0.86 9.77
C ILE A 54 9.32 0.65 9.75
N ILE A 55 8.64 1.16 8.72
CA ILE A 55 8.15 2.54 8.71
C ILE A 55 6.64 2.47 9.00
N THR A 56 6.18 3.16 10.05
CA THR A 56 4.76 3.20 10.43
C THR A 56 3.89 3.81 9.33
N GLY A 57 2.60 3.61 9.37
CA GLY A 57 1.68 4.43 8.58
C GLY A 57 1.85 5.92 8.92
N HIS A 58 1.40 6.77 8.00
CA HIS A 58 1.51 8.22 8.18
C HIS A 58 0.84 8.66 9.49
N THR A 59 1.64 9.33 10.32
CA THR A 59 1.25 9.77 11.67
C THR A 59 1.01 11.27 11.67
N TYR A 60 -0.16 11.73 12.16
CA TYR A 60 -0.44 13.17 12.16
C TYR A 60 0.28 13.89 13.30
N ILE A 61 0.87 15.03 12.95
CA ILE A 61 1.71 15.86 13.83
C ILE A 61 0.95 16.97 14.56
N ARG A 62 -0.25 17.28 14.10
CA ARG A 62 -1.20 18.27 14.65
C ARG A 62 -2.61 17.72 14.52
N GLU A 63 -3.50 18.06 15.43
CA GLU A 63 -4.86 17.56 15.47
C GLU A 63 -5.64 17.89 14.17
N ASP A 64 -5.50 19.11 13.65
CA ASP A 64 -6.10 19.55 12.38
C ASP A 64 -5.44 18.91 11.12
N GLY A 65 -4.37 18.15 11.31
CA GLY A 65 -3.67 17.40 10.27
C GLY A 65 -4.09 15.93 10.15
N GLN A 66 -5.01 15.44 10.98
CA GLN A 66 -5.55 14.10 10.84
C GLN A 66 -6.27 13.96 9.49
N HIS A 67 -5.84 12.98 8.69
CA HIS A 67 -6.36 12.76 7.34
C HIS A 67 -7.33 11.58 7.29
N SER A 68 -7.03 10.53 8.02
CA SER A 68 -7.71 9.26 7.93
C SER A 68 -8.29 8.85 9.28
N PRO A 69 -9.45 8.19 9.32
CA PRO A 69 -9.99 7.68 10.59
C PRO A 69 -9.01 6.67 11.20
N ARG A 70 -8.92 6.69 12.53
CA ARG A 70 -8.04 5.78 13.29
C ARG A 70 -6.58 5.80 12.82
N GLN A 71 -6.13 6.95 12.36
CA GLN A 71 -4.74 7.25 12.02
C GLN A 71 -3.93 7.44 13.31
N LEU A 72 -2.69 6.94 13.33
CA LEU A 72 -1.77 7.16 14.45
C LEU A 72 -1.45 8.65 14.60
N GLY A 73 -1.34 9.14 15.84
CA GLY A 73 -1.02 10.53 16.17
C GLY A 73 0.27 10.65 16.98
N ILE A 74 0.91 11.83 16.90
CA ILE A 74 2.09 12.21 17.70
C ILE A 74 2.02 13.69 18.14
N HIS A 75 0.86 14.30 18.04
CA HIS A 75 0.65 15.74 18.25
C HIS A 75 0.77 16.18 19.72
N GLN A 76 0.72 15.25 20.68
CA GLN A 76 0.77 15.55 22.11
C GLN A 76 1.55 14.50 22.91
N ASP A 77 2.10 14.91 24.06
CA ASP A 77 2.99 14.06 24.87
C ASP A 77 2.27 12.86 25.51
N THR A 78 0.95 12.95 25.72
CA THR A 78 0.12 11.85 26.24
C THR A 78 0.09 10.61 25.34
N LEU A 79 0.48 10.73 24.07
CA LEU A 79 0.57 9.61 23.12
C LEU A 79 1.89 8.83 23.24
N ILE A 80 2.92 9.40 23.88
CA ILE A 80 4.26 8.80 23.99
C ILE A 80 4.24 7.43 24.66
N PRO A 81 3.54 7.17 25.78
CA PRO A 81 3.60 5.87 26.45
C PRO A 81 3.12 4.69 25.57
N GLY A 82 2.05 4.88 24.79
CA GLY A 82 1.58 3.87 23.85
C GLY A 82 2.57 3.59 22.73
N LEU A 83 3.24 4.63 22.23
CA LEU A 83 4.27 4.53 21.21
C LEU A 83 5.55 3.86 21.75
N GLN A 84 5.88 4.06 23.04
CA GLN A 84 6.99 3.34 23.71
C GLN A 84 6.73 1.84 23.78
N ASN A 85 5.49 1.41 24.00
CA ASN A 85 5.15 -0.02 23.97
C ASN A 85 5.34 -0.60 22.57
N LEU A 86 4.95 0.14 21.53
CA LEU A 86 5.12 -0.26 20.14
C LEU A 86 6.60 -0.38 19.75
N THR A 87 7.43 0.62 20.05
CA THR A 87 8.87 0.57 19.74
C THR A 87 9.58 -0.55 20.49
N ARG A 88 9.23 -0.78 21.77
CA ARG A 88 9.77 -1.87 22.58
C ARG A 88 9.44 -3.23 21.96
N CYS A 89 8.20 -3.47 21.55
CA CYS A 89 7.77 -4.72 20.90
C CYS A 89 8.59 -4.99 19.62
N VAL A 90 8.84 -3.98 18.80
CA VAL A 90 9.68 -4.13 17.60
C VAL A 90 11.14 -4.41 17.95
N HIS A 91 11.68 -3.74 18.97
CA HIS A 91 13.07 -3.90 19.40
C HIS A 91 13.37 -5.24 20.12
N GLU A 92 12.35 -5.96 20.58
CA GLU A 92 12.49 -7.36 21.03
C GLU A 92 12.99 -8.29 19.93
N HIS A 93 12.87 -7.84 18.68
CA HIS A 93 13.39 -8.50 17.50
C HIS A 93 14.53 -7.68 16.88
N ALA A 94 15.30 -8.23 15.97
CA ALA A 94 16.42 -7.53 15.31
C ALA A 94 15.94 -6.51 14.24
N SER A 95 14.84 -5.82 14.48
CA SER A 95 14.22 -4.84 13.58
C SER A 95 14.35 -3.42 14.14
N LYS A 96 14.40 -2.44 13.24
CA LYS A 96 14.34 -1.01 13.54
C LYS A 96 12.98 -0.44 13.18
N ILE A 97 12.60 0.68 13.81
CA ILE A 97 11.32 1.33 13.55
C ILE A 97 11.47 2.85 13.41
N VAL A 98 10.89 3.37 12.32
CA VAL A 98 10.86 4.80 11.97
C VAL A 98 9.41 5.28 11.92
N LEU A 99 9.14 6.45 12.51
CA LEU A 99 7.81 7.07 12.48
C LEU A 99 7.66 7.95 11.25
N GLN A 100 6.67 7.68 10.38
CA GLN A 100 6.38 8.58 9.26
C GLN A 100 5.54 9.77 9.74
N LEU A 101 6.08 10.99 9.62
CA LEU A 101 5.43 12.24 10.00
C LEU A 101 4.67 12.83 8.83
N GLY A 102 3.37 13.07 9.00
CA GLY A 102 2.51 13.60 7.97
C GLY A 102 1.56 14.70 8.47
N PHE A 103 1.15 15.55 7.54
CA PHE A 103 0.07 16.51 7.72
C PHE A 103 -0.95 16.32 6.61
N GLY A 104 -2.24 16.34 6.92
CA GLY A 104 -3.34 15.98 6.04
C GLY A 104 -3.53 16.92 4.86
N GLY A 105 -2.56 16.90 3.92
CA GLY A 105 -2.55 17.76 2.76
C GLY A 105 -3.47 17.34 1.64
N ALA A 106 -3.81 16.05 1.49
CA ALA A 106 -4.63 15.56 0.37
C ALA A 106 -6.00 16.23 0.26
N TYR A 107 -6.48 16.83 1.34
CA TYR A 107 -7.74 17.58 1.38
C TYR A 107 -7.56 19.09 1.49
N LEU A 108 -6.32 19.60 1.48
CA LEU A 108 -6.13 21.05 1.42
C LEU A 108 -6.55 21.52 0.04
N SER A 109 -7.56 22.38 -0.01
CA SER A 109 -7.94 23.04 -1.27
C SER A 109 -6.83 23.99 -1.71
N LYS A 110 -6.71 24.22 -3.03
CA LYS A 110 -5.81 25.25 -3.58
C LYS A 110 -6.00 26.61 -2.88
N SER A 111 -7.24 26.97 -2.57
CA SER A 111 -7.56 28.22 -1.88
C SER A 111 -6.99 28.29 -0.46
N ARG A 112 -6.91 27.16 0.25
CA ARG A 112 -6.26 27.09 1.56
C ARG A 112 -4.75 27.20 1.45
N LEU A 113 -4.13 26.49 0.52
CA LEU A 113 -2.69 26.62 0.25
C LEU A 113 -2.28 28.06 -0.11
N ARG A 114 -3.05 28.74 -0.97
CA ARG A 114 -2.80 30.13 -1.32
C ARG A 114 -2.87 31.10 -0.12
N ARG A 115 -3.72 30.83 0.85
CA ARG A 115 -3.91 31.70 2.02
C ARG A 115 -2.94 31.44 3.17
N MET A 116 -2.14 30.39 3.10
CA MET A 116 -1.14 30.13 4.13
C MET A 116 -0.14 31.28 4.20
N SER A 117 0.01 31.84 5.37
CA SER A 117 0.97 32.88 5.70
C SER A 117 2.35 32.27 6.01
N SER A 118 3.37 33.10 6.09
CA SER A 118 4.69 32.67 6.57
C SER A 118 4.62 32.11 8.01
N GLN A 119 3.73 32.63 8.83
CA GLN A 119 3.50 32.12 10.18
C GLN A 119 2.94 30.69 10.17
N ASP A 120 1.99 30.38 9.26
CA ASP A 120 1.44 29.03 9.13
C ASP A 120 2.53 28.00 8.78
N PHE A 121 3.51 28.38 7.92
CA PHE A 121 4.65 27.51 7.61
C PHE A 121 5.58 27.36 8.81
N GLN A 122 5.86 28.42 9.56
CA GLN A 122 6.66 28.36 10.78
C GLN A 122 6.00 27.45 11.84
N ASP A 123 4.71 27.62 12.08
CA ASP A 123 3.93 26.80 13.03
C ASP A 123 3.94 25.31 12.63
N LEU A 124 3.86 25.02 11.34
CA LEU A 124 3.98 23.63 10.83
C LEU A 124 5.40 23.09 11.00
N THR A 125 6.40 23.88 10.69
CA THR A 125 7.82 23.50 10.87
C THR A 125 8.10 23.16 12.34
N GLU A 126 7.62 23.98 13.27
CA GLU A 126 7.72 23.71 14.70
C GLU A 126 7.01 22.43 15.09
N ALA A 127 5.77 22.21 14.57
CA ALA A 127 5.00 21.00 14.85
C ALA A 127 5.73 19.72 14.37
N TYR A 128 6.38 19.75 13.21
CA TYR A 128 7.22 18.65 12.73
C TYR A 128 8.44 18.42 13.65
N GLY A 129 9.11 19.47 14.09
CA GLY A 129 10.21 19.39 15.05
C GLY A 129 9.78 18.77 16.39
N GLN A 130 8.65 19.22 16.94
CA GLN A 130 8.09 18.67 18.19
C GLN A 130 7.65 17.21 18.02
N ALA A 131 7.06 16.85 16.88
CA ALA A 131 6.70 15.47 16.56
C ALA A 131 7.93 14.56 16.49
N ALA A 132 9.01 15.00 15.86
CA ALA A 132 10.27 14.26 15.80
C ALA A 132 10.91 14.10 17.19
N LEU A 133 10.85 15.13 18.05
CA LEU A 133 11.31 15.05 19.41
C LEU A 133 10.51 14.03 20.25
N ARG A 134 9.18 14.01 20.09
CA ARG A 134 8.29 13.00 20.71
C ARG A 134 8.60 11.59 20.20
N ALA A 135 8.83 11.44 18.87
CA ALA A 135 9.23 10.16 18.30
C ALA A 135 10.54 9.64 18.93
N ARG A 136 11.55 10.49 19.08
CA ARG A 136 12.80 10.15 19.78
C ARG A 136 12.56 9.75 21.22
N LYS A 137 11.72 10.49 21.97
CA LYS A 137 11.32 10.16 23.36
C LYS A 137 10.54 8.84 23.44
N ALA A 138 9.78 8.51 22.42
CA ALA A 138 9.04 7.26 22.31
C ALA A 138 9.92 6.06 21.90
N GLY A 139 11.20 6.27 21.60
CA GLY A 139 12.15 5.20 21.28
C GLY A 139 12.20 4.82 19.81
N PHE A 140 11.64 5.61 18.89
CA PHE A 140 11.83 5.39 17.45
C PHE A 140 13.29 5.61 17.07
N ASP A 141 13.80 4.78 16.14
CA ASP A 141 15.17 4.85 15.65
C ASP A 141 15.39 6.00 14.65
N GLY A 142 14.32 6.62 14.16
CA GLY A 142 14.34 7.76 13.25
C GLY A 142 12.95 8.24 12.92
N VAL A 143 12.87 9.25 12.04
CA VAL A 143 11.60 9.74 11.46
C VAL A 143 11.69 9.80 9.94
N GLN A 144 10.54 9.68 9.28
CA GLN A 144 10.42 9.88 7.84
C GLN A 144 9.45 11.02 7.54
N ILE A 145 9.89 12.01 6.77
CA ILE A 145 9.04 13.11 6.28
C ILE A 145 8.18 12.59 5.13
N PHE A 146 6.86 12.75 5.24
CA PHE A 146 5.93 12.31 4.20
C PHE A 146 5.69 13.43 3.18
N ALA A 147 6.41 13.39 2.06
CA ALA A 147 6.33 14.37 0.96
C ALA A 147 5.85 13.72 -0.36
N ALA A 148 4.94 12.75 -0.28
CA ALA A 148 4.44 11.97 -1.42
C ALA A 148 2.91 11.91 -1.48
N HIS A 149 2.37 11.41 -2.58
CA HIS A 149 0.99 10.97 -2.79
C HIS A 149 -0.10 12.06 -2.62
N GLY A 150 0.25 13.34 -2.71
CA GLY A 150 -0.73 14.43 -2.58
C GLY A 150 -0.98 14.89 -1.15
N PHE A 151 -0.20 14.45 -0.16
CA PHE A 151 -0.18 15.04 1.18
C PHE A 151 0.48 16.43 1.14
N PHE A 152 0.37 17.20 2.22
CA PHE A 152 0.70 18.62 2.26
C PHE A 152 2.03 18.95 1.57
N LEU A 153 3.13 18.31 1.96
CA LEU A 153 4.46 18.59 1.39
C LEU A 153 4.55 18.15 -0.08
N SER A 154 3.87 17.07 -0.47
CA SER A 154 3.74 16.69 -1.89
C SER A 154 2.95 17.73 -2.69
N GLN A 155 1.87 18.29 -2.12
CA GLN A 155 1.11 19.36 -2.76
C GLN A 155 1.94 20.63 -2.93
N MET A 156 2.80 20.95 -1.95
CA MET A 156 3.73 22.09 -2.06
C MET A 156 4.73 21.93 -3.22
N LEU A 157 5.20 20.71 -3.47
CA LEU A 157 6.09 20.40 -4.59
C LEU A 157 5.38 20.41 -5.95
N CYS A 158 4.09 20.10 -5.99
CA CYS A 158 3.31 19.86 -7.19
C CYS A 158 2.70 21.14 -7.78
N PRO A 159 3.04 21.57 -9.02
CA PRO A 159 2.48 22.78 -9.64
C PRO A 159 0.95 22.71 -9.79
N ARG A 160 0.39 21.51 -9.92
CA ARG A 160 -1.07 21.30 -10.02
C ARG A 160 -1.83 21.81 -8.78
N TYR A 161 -1.21 21.75 -7.60
CA TYR A 161 -1.81 22.19 -6.34
C TYR A 161 -1.24 23.52 -5.86
N ASN A 162 0.06 23.71 -6.02
CA ASN A 162 0.78 24.91 -5.57
C ASN A 162 0.90 25.92 -6.71
N ASP A 163 -0.07 26.82 -6.80
CA ASP A 163 -0.09 27.94 -7.74
C ASP A 163 0.22 29.29 -7.07
N ARG A 164 0.98 29.27 -5.97
CA ARG A 164 1.45 30.47 -5.27
C ARG A 164 2.46 31.23 -6.13
N SER A 165 2.49 32.56 -5.95
CA SER A 165 3.43 33.45 -6.65
C SER A 165 4.49 34.06 -5.72
N ASP A 166 4.50 33.66 -4.45
CA ASP A 166 5.47 34.07 -3.45
C ASP A 166 6.67 33.10 -3.35
N ASP A 167 7.46 33.25 -2.29
CA ASP A 167 8.66 32.43 -2.02
C ASP A 167 8.40 30.93 -1.81
N TYR A 168 7.15 30.51 -1.72
CA TYR A 168 6.72 29.10 -1.59
C TYR A 168 6.12 28.55 -2.89
N GLY A 169 6.10 29.31 -3.99
CA GLY A 169 5.50 28.92 -5.25
C GLY A 169 6.35 29.20 -6.50
N GLY A 170 5.82 28.83 -7.67
CA GLY A 170 6.51 29.01 -8.95
C GLY A 170 7.62 27.98 -9.21
N LYS A 171 8.88 28.35 -9.21
CA LYS A 171 10.02 27.45 -9.46
C LYS A 171 10.13 26.39 -8.36
N ILE A 172 10.67 25.21 -8.72
CA ILE A 172 10.85 24.11 -7.76
C ILE A 172 11.68 24.51 -6.53
N THR A 173 12.66 25.40 -6.71
CA THR A 173 13.47 25.94 -5.59
C THR A 173 12.61 26.64 -4.52
N ASN A 174 11.53 27.27 -4.93
CA ASN A 174 10.56 27.88 -4.01
C ASN A 174 9.53 26.86 -3.50
N ARG A 175 9.01 26.00 -4.40
CA ARG A 175 8.05 24.97 -4.02
C ARG A 175 8.62 23.97 -3.00
N ALA A 176 9.94 23.71 -3.04
CA ALA A 176 10.63 22.84 -2.09
C ALA A 176 10.93 23.53 -0.74
N ARG A 177 10.75 24.86 -0.63
CA ARG A 177 11.09 25.62 0.59
C ARG A 177 10.43 25.04 1.84
N ALA A 178 9.12 24.80 1.81
CA ALA A 178 8.39 24.25 2.97
C ALA A 178 8.95 22.89 3.41
N LEU A 179 9.34 22.04 2.48
CA LEU A 179 9.96 20.74 2.78
C LEU A 179 11.35 20.90 3.40
N LEU A 180 12.15 21.84 2.93
CA LEU A 180 13.46 22.13 3.48
C LEU A 180 13.38 22.75 4.87
N GLU A 181 12.45 23.67 5.10
CA GLU A 181 12.19 24.28 6.42
C GLU A 181 11.75 23.22 7.44
N VAL A 182 10.90 22.27 7.02
CA VAL A 182 10.50 21.10 7.84
C VAL A 182 11.72 20.24 8.20
N LEU A 183 12.60 19.94 7.24
CA LEU A 183 13.82 19.19 7.51
C LEU A 183 14.72 19.94 8.51
N ASP A 184 14.90 21.25 8.33
CA ASP A 184 15.68 22.09 9.25
C ASP A 184 15.06 22.11 10.67
N GLY A 185 13.75 22.29 10.78
CA GLY A 185 13.03 22.25 12.05
C GLY A 185 13.17 20.91 12.79
N ILE A 186 13.11 19.79 12.04
CA ILE A 186 13.38 18.45 12.61
C ILE A 186 14.84 18.36 13.07
N ARG A 187 15.81 18.75 12.23
CA ARG A 187 17.24 18.72 12.57
C ARG A 187 17.56 19.56 13.81
N ASN A 188 16.98 20.73 13.94
CA ASN A 188 17.13 21.59 15.12
C ASN A 188 16.59 20.92 16.39
N ALA A 189 15.52 20.12 16.29
CA ALA A 189 14.93 19.42 17.43
C ALA A 189 15.67 18.15 17.82
N VAL A 190 16.12 17.33 16.85
CA VAL A 190 16.69 16.00 17.14
C VAL A 190 18.20 15.88 16.88
N GLY A 191 18.82 16.88 16.24
CA GLY A 191 20.24 16.87 15.90
C GLY A 191 20.58 16.05 14.66
N ARG A 192 21.88 16.03 14.31
CA ARG A 192 22.38 15.40 13.08
C ARG A 192 22.51 13.86 13.18
N ASN A 193 22.67 13.33 14.38
CA ASN A 193 22.90 11.90 14.61
C ASN A 193 21.60 11.07 14.72
N TYR A 194 20.44 11.72 14.59
CA TYR A 194 19.15 11.01 14.58
C TYR A 194 18.68 10.85 13.13
N PRO A 195 18.41 9.61 12.67
CA PRO A 195 18.03 9.34 11.29
C PRO A 195 16.77 10.09 10.87
N VAL A 196 16.87 10.86 9.78
CA VAL A 196 15.75 11.56 9.14
C VAL A 196 15.68 11.17 7.68
N LEU A 197 14.63 10.45 7.33
CA LEU A 197 14.35 9.99 5.98
C LEU A 197 13.27 10.88 5.34
N VAL A 198 13.13 10.79 4.02
CA VAL A 198 11.99 11.39 3.29
C VAL A 198 11.39 10.36 2.35
N LYS A 199 10.06 10.36 2.23
CA LYS A 199 9.36 9.70 1.12
C LYS A 199 8.87 10.76 0.16
N ILE A 200 9.29 10.66 -1.11
CA ILE A 200 8.99 11.64 -2.16
C ILE A 200 8.46 10.92 -3.41
N ASN A 201 7.55 11.57 -4.16
CA ASN A 201 7.21 11.09 -5.49
C ASN A 201 8.38 11.35 -6.46
N CYS A 202 8.80 10.32 -7.21
CA CYS A 202 9.70 10.51 -8.34
C CYS A 202 9.06 11.39 -9.42
N ARG A 203 7.74 11.25 -9.62
CA ARG A 203 6.87 12.12 -10.41
C ARG A 203 5.40 11.83 -10.08
N ASP A 204 4.50 12.74 -10.43
CA ASP A 204 3.08 12.60 -10.10
C ASP A 204 2.24 11.84 -11.15
N PHE A 205 2.76 11.62 -12.35
CA PHE A 205 2.11 10.97 -13.50
C PHE A 205 0.77 11.60 -13.91
N VAL A 206 0.62 12.90 -13.69
CA VAL A 206 -0.54 13.69 -14.09
C VAL A 206 -0.08 14.98 -14.77
N GLU A 207 -0.95 15.55 -15.59
CA GLU A 207 -0.70 16.84 -16.22
C GLU A 207 -0.52 17.94 -15.15
N ASN A 208 0.50 18.80 -15.35
CA ASN A 208 0.92 19.81 -14.38
C ASN A 208 1.24 19.24 -12.97
N GLY A 209 1.63 17.96 -12.89
CA GLY A 209 2.17 17.34 -11.70
C GLY A 209 3.64 17.67 -11.47
N LEU A 210 4.21 17.12 -10.39
CA LEU A 210 5.64 17.11 -10.15
C LEU A 210 6.33 16.28 -11.25
N THR A 211 7.31 16.85 -11.93
CA THR A 211 8.11 16.15 -12.95
C THR A 211 9.28 15.42 -12.32
N LEU A 212 9.91 14.51 -13.08
CA LEU A 212 11.10 13.79 -12.63
C LEU A 212 12.26 14.75 -12.34
N GLU A 213 12.48 15.73 -13.22
CA GLU A 213 13.54 16.72 -13.11
C GLU A 213 13.37 17.60 -11.87
N ASP A 214 12.16 18.06 -11.62
CA ASP A 214 11.83 18.86 -10.42
C ASP A 214 12.00 18.03 -9.14
N SER A 215 11.61 16.76 -9.17
CA SER A 215 11.77 15.87 -8.02
C SER A 215 13.25 15.60 -7.71
N ILE A 216 14.07 15.34 -8.72
CA ILE A 216 15.54 15.18 -8.56
C ILE A 216 16.16 16.45 -7.99
N LEU A 217 15.72 17.62 -8.48
CA LEU A 217 16.25 18.89 -7.96
C LEU A 217 15.87 19.10 -6.49
N ALA A 218 14.61 18.80 -6.10
CA ALA A 218 14.19 18.84 -4.71
C ALA A 218 14.97 17.84 -3.84
N ALA A 219 15.20 16.62 -4.34
CA ALA A 219 16.00 15.60 -3.67
C ALA A 219 17.46 16.03 -3.47
N SER A 220 18.08 16.67 -4.49
CA SER A 220 19.44 17.22 -4.37
C SER A 220 19.52 18.37 -3.34
N MET A 221 18.46 19.16 -3.19
CA MET A 221 18.40 20.19 -2.15
C MET A 221 18.27 19.57 -0.75
N LEU A 222 17.47 18.50 -0.62
CA LEU A 222 17.36 17.73 0.65
C LEU A 222 18.68 17.05 1.03
N GLU A 223 19.38 16.45 0.07
CA GLU A 223 20.70 15.85 0.28
C GLU A 223 21.69 16.90 0.83
N LYS A 224 21.77 18.07 0.21
CA LYS A 224 22.60 19.20 0.66
C LYS A 224 22.18 19.71 2.04
N ALA A 225 20.91 19.64 2.38
CA ALA A 225 20.37 19.99 3.71
C ALA A 225 20.57 18.90 4.75
N GLY A 226 21.08 17.71 4.38
CA GLY A 226 21.44 16.64 5.30
C GLY A 226 20.32 15.66 5.59
N ILE A 227 19.52 15.29 4.60
CA ILE A 227 18.65 14.10 4.65
C ILE A 227 19.50 12.82 4.65
N ASP A 228 19.09 11.77 5.37
CA ASP A 228 19.88 10.55 5.51
C ASP A 228 19.50 9.43 4.53
N ALA A 229 18.29 9.40 4.04
CA ALA A 229 17.84 8.48 3.00
C ALA A 229 16.56 8.98 2.30
N ILE A 230 16.35 8.55 1.06
CA ILE A 230 15.20 8.93 0.23
C ILE A 230 14.45 7.67 -0.18
N GLU A 231 13.17 7.56 0.18
CA GLU A 231 12.26 6.55 -0.33
C GLU A 231 11.53 7.08 -1.56
N LEU A 232 11.79 6.47 -2.72
CA LEU A 232 11.16 6.80 -3.98
C LEU A 232 9.83 6.10 -4.13
N SER A 233 8.79 6.89 -4.34
CA SER A 233 7.45 6.47 -4.67
C SER A 233 6.94 7.28 -5.87
N GLY A 234 5.66 7.23 -6.20
CA GLY A 234 5.12 8.04 -7.30
C GLY A 234 3.60 8.12 -7.26
N GLY A 235 3.09 9.16 -7.91
CA GLY A 235 1.68 9.35 -8.13
C GLY A 235 0.90 9.99 -6.98
N LEU A 236 -0.36 10.31 -7.28
CA LEU A 236 -1.27 10.99 -6.36
C LEU A 236 -2.44 10.05 -6.00
N LEU A 237 -2.86 10.02 -4.75
CA LEU A 237 -3.95 9.15 -4.26
C LEU A 237 -5.27 9.28 -5.03
N ASN A 238 -5.53 10.45 -5.63
CA ASN A 238 -6.74 10.70 -6.41
C ASN A 238 -6.65 10.22 -7.87
N ASN A 239 -5.55 9.57 -8.26
CA ASN A 239 -5.41 8.99 -9.59
C ASN A 239 -5.49 7.46 -9.51
N PRO A 240 -6.60 6.82 -9.90
CA PRO A 240 -6.80 5.37 -9.80
C PRO A 240 -5.81 4.56 -10.64
N ASN A 241 -5.13 5.19 -11.61
CA ASN A 241 -4.14 4.52 -12.46
C ASN A 241 -2.79 4.30 -11.76
N ILE A 242 -2.61 4.73 -10.53
CA ILE A 242 -1.33 4.70 -9.82
C ILE A 242 -1.31 3.69 -8.68
N MET A 243 -2.44 3.43 -8.03
CA MET A 243 -2.61 2.24 -7.20
C MET A 243 -2.90 1.07 -8.16
N ARG A 244 -1.83 0.44 -8.65
CA ARG A 244 -1.95 -0.64 -9.62
C ARG A 244 -2.54 -1.88 -8.96
N SER A 245 -3.86 -2.07 -9.12
CA SER A 245 -4.62 -3.19 -8.58
C SER A 245 -4.48 -4.48 -9.39
N LYS A 246 -4.04 -4.40 -10.67
CA LYS A 246 -3.74 -5.59 -11.49
C LYS A 246 -2.34 -5.39 -12.06
N MET A 247 -1.43 -6.29 -11.67
CA MET A 247 -0.05 -6.18 -12.11
C MET A 247 0.15 -6.90 -13.43
N ASP A 248 0.64 -6.16 -14.41
CA ASP A 248 1.28 -6.74 -15.57
C ASP A 248 2.60 -7.42 -15.13
N PRO A 249 3.03 -8.55 -15.72
CA PRO A 249 4.33 -9.18 -15.43
C PRO A 249 5.51 -8.21 -15.49
N GLU A 250 5.49 -7.23 -16.39
CA GLU A 250 6.52 -6.19 -16.50
C GLU A 250 6.56 -5.26 -15.26
N ASP A 251 5.43 -5.09 -14.56
CA ASP A 251 5.33 -4.26 -13.36
C ASP A 251 5.95 -4.90 -12.10
N THR A 252 6.31 -6.18 -12.16
CA THR A 252 6.89 -6.92 -11.02
C THR A 252 8.35 -6.56 -10.74
N LYS A 253 9.00 -5.86 -11.66
CA LYS A 253 10.39 -5.40 -11.54
C LYS A 253 10.56 -4.06 -10.82
N GLY A 254 9.48 -3.47 -10.38
CA GLY A 254 9.45 -2.15 -9.71
C GLY A 254 8.81 -1.07 -10.59
N TYR A 255 7.72 -0.45 -10.07
CA TYR A 255 6.94 0.55 -10.83
C TYR A 255 7.74 1.77 -11.26
N PHE A 256 8.77 2.13 -10.48
CA PHE A 256 9.55 3.36 -10.62
C PHE A 256 11.03 3.09 -10.88
N LEU A 257 11.34 1.92 -11.45
CA LEU A 257 12.72 1.50 -11.72
C LEU A 257 13.45 2.46 -12.66
N SER A 258 12.78 2.92 -13.71
CA SER A 258 13.35 3.87 -14.68
C SER A 258 13.72 5.19 -13.99
N GLU A 259 12.82 5.70 -13.16
CA GLU A 259 13.03 6.93 -12.39
C GLU A 259 14.13 6.74 -11.33
N ALA A 260 14.17 5.58 -10.68
CA ALA A 260 15.20 5.28 -9.67
C ALA A 260 16.62 5.29 -10.28
N ARG A 261 16.80 4.75 -11.49
CA ARG A 261 18.08 4.80 -12.23
C ARG A 261 18.51 6.26 -12.46
N THR A 262 17.59 7.13 -12.88
CA THR A 262 17.88 8.55 -13.10
C THR A 262 18.18 9.27 -11.78
N PHE A 263 17.49 8.92 -10.69
CA PHE A 263 17.80 9.44 -9.35
C PHE A 263 19.21 9.06 -8.92
N ARG A 264 19.60 7.78 -9.08
CA ARG A 264 20.93 7.28 -8.69
C ARG A 264 22.08 8.04 -9.37
N GLU A 265 21.91 8.49 -10.60
CA GLU A 265 22.93 9.30 -11.29
C GLU A 265 23.21 10.66 -10.63
N LYS A 266 22.26 11.19 -9.83
CA LYS A 266 22.29 12.55 -9.29
C LYS A 266 22.34 12.61 -7.77
N ILE A 267 21.91 11.57 -7.09
CA ILE A 267 21.70 11.50 -5.63
C ILE A 267 22.64 10.43 -5.05
N GLN A 268 23.37 10.80 -4.01
CA GLN A 268 24.36 9.93 -3.35
C GLN A 268 23.88 9.34 -2.03
N VAL A 269 22.90 9.98 -1.35
CA VAL A 269 22.32 9.40 -0.13
C VAL A 269 21.60 8.08 -0.46
N PRO A 270 21.49 7.17 0.51
CA PRO A 270 20.79 5.90 0.33
C PRO A 270 19.42 6.05 -0.30
N LEU A 271 19.17 5.30 -1.39
CA LEU A 271 17.88 5.23 -2.07
C LEU A 271 17.13 3.97 -1.67
N ILE A 272 15.86 4.14 -1.37
CA ILE A 272 14.91 3.08 -1.03
C ILE A 272 13.86 3.05 -2.14
N LEU A 273 13.62 1.91 -2.78
CA LEU A 273 12.59 1.79 -3.82
C LEU A 273 11.37 1.03 -3.30
N VAL A 274 10.19 1.62 -3.47
CA VAL A 274 8.91 0.96 -3.18
C VAL A 274 8.04 0.87 -4.43
N GLY A 275 7.30 -0.24 -4.55
CA GLY A 275 6.27 -0.43 -5.57
C GLY A 275 6.58 -1.56 -6.54
N GLY A 276 5.69 -2.56 -6.61
CA GLY A 276 5.76 -3.67 -7.55
C GLY A 276 6.71 -4.81 -7.19
N ILE A 277 7.66 -4.62 -6.31
CA ILE A 277 8.67 -5.63 -5.97
C ILE A 277 8.04 -6.74 -5.13
N ARG A 278 8.24 -8.01 -5.56
CA ARG A 278 7.70 -9.21 -4.92
C ARG A 278 8.66 -10.40 -4.94
N SER A 279 9.64 -10.37 -5.83
CA SER A 279 10.62 -11.42 -6.02
C SER A 279 11.90 -11.08 -5.27
N TYR A 280 12.47 -12.09 -4.61
CA TYR A 280 13.80 -12.00 -4.01
C TYR A 280 14.88 -11.72 -5.07
N GLU A 281 14.76 -12.36 -6.24
CA GLU A 281 15.76 -12.21 -7.31
C GLU A 281 15.74 -10.79 -7.88
N VAL A 282 14.54 -10.23 -8.12
CA VAL A 282 14.40 -8.81 -8.54
C VAL A 282 14.98 -7.87 -7.48
N ALA A 283 14.69 -8.10 -6.20
CA ALA A 283 15.25 -7.30 -5.12
C ALA A 283 16.78 -7.36 -5.09
N ARG A 284 17.36 -8.55 -5.34
CA ARG A 284 18.80 -8.76 -5.39
C ARG A 284 19.44 -8.03 -6.58
N GLU A 285 18.88 -8.18 -7.77
CA GLU A 285 19.35 -7.51 -8.98
C GLU A 285 19.38 -5.99 -8.82
N LEU A 286 18.33 -5.39 -8.26
CA LEU A 286 18.24 -3.94 -8.05
C LEU A 286 19.36 -3.41 -7.14
N VAL A 287 19.77 -4.18 -6.14
CA VAL A 287 20.85 -3.80 -5.23
C VAL A 287 22.23 -4.13 -5.81
N GLU A 288 22.38 -5.27 -6.50
CA GLU A 288 23.64 -5.64 -7.20
C GLU A 288 24.00 -4.66 -8.32
N ASP A 289 23.00 -4.20 -9.08
CA ASP A 289 23.15 -3.16 -10.11
C ASP A 289 23.34 -1.74 -9.54
N GLU A 290 23.44 -1.61 -8.22
CA GLU A 290 23.59 -0.33 -7.49
C GLU A 290 22.49 0.69 -7.84
N VAL A 291 21.33 0.24 -8.30
CA VAL A 291 20.19 1.14 -8.59
C VAL A 291 19.63 1.72 -7.30
N VAL A 292 19.52 0.88 -6.28
CA VAL A 292 19.04 1.28 -4.94
C VAL A 292 19.81 0.55 -3.84
N ASP A 293 19.76 1.09 -2.64
CA ASP A 293 20.41 0.50 -1.47
C ASP A 293 19.47 -0.40 -0.67
N TYR A 294 18.17 -0.12 -0.72
CA TYR A 294 17.14 -0.80 0.06
C TYR A 294 15.88 -1.05 -0.76
N ILE A 295 15.21 -2.14 -0.42
CA ILE A 295 13.96 -2.59 -1.03
C ILE A 295 12.82 -2.40 -0.03
N ALA A 296 11.82 -1.60 -0.39
CA ALA A 296 10.63 -1.38 0.41
C ALA A 296 9.40 -2.07 -0.19
N MET A 297 8.63 -2.70 0.67
CA MET A 297 7.37 -3.35 0.31
C MET A 297 6.27 -2.95 1.29
N SER A 298 5.02 -2.90 0.81
CA SER A 298 3.82 -2.62 1.62
C SER A 298 2.88 -3.83 1.61
N ARG A 299 2.08 -4.02 0.57
CA ARG A 299 1.07 -5.07 0.46
C ARG A 299 1.60 -6.50 0.60
N PRO A 300 2.82 -6.86 0.11
CA PRO A 300 3.42 -8.16 0.40
C PRO A 300 3.49 -8.47 1.88
N PHE A 301 3.84 -7.51 2.72
CA PHE A 301 3.93 -7.68 4.17
C PHE A 301 2.57 -7.72 4.89
N ILE A 302 1.50 -7.17 4.29
CA ILE A 302 0.14 -7.37 4.80
C ILE A 302 -0.28 -8.84 4.62
N ARG A 303 0.10 -9.45 3.49
CA ARG A 303 -0.22 -10.85 3.18
C ARG A 303 0.67 -11.84 3.92
N GLU A 304 1.96 -11.55 3.99
CA GLU A 304 3.00 -12.40 4.56
C GLU A 304 3.93 -11.59 5.48
N PRO A 305 3.57 -11.34 6.75
CA PRO A 305 4.47 -10.67 7.69
C PRO A 305 5.82 -11.41 7.83
N GLY A 306 5.82 -12.74 7.70
CA GLY A 306 7.01 -13.60 7.75
C GLY A 306 7.81 -13.75 6.45
N LEU A 307 7.54 -12.95 5.42
CA LEU A 307 8.16 -13.08 4.09
C LEU A 307 9.69 -13.08 4.14
N ILE A 308 10.30 -12.18 4.89
CA ILE A 308 11.76 -12.03 4.95
C ILE A 308 12.42 -13.22 5.66
N LYS A 309 11.78 -13.72 6.73
CA LYS A 309 12.22 -14.94 7.42
C LYS A 309 12.14 -16.15 6.49
N ARG A 310 11.09 -16.28 5.67
CA ARG A 310 10.94 -17.33 4.67
C ARG A 310 12.04 -17.26 3.61
N TRP A 311 12.30 -16.07 3.05
CA TRP A 311 13.38 -15.89 2.06
C TRP A 311 14.77 -16.19 2.64
N ARG A 312 15.02 -15.76 3.88
CA ARG A 312 16.29 -16.06 4.57
C ARG A 312 16.48 -17.56 4.81
N ALA A 313 15.41 -18.31 5.04
CA ALA A 313 15.44 -19.76 5.21
C ALA A 313 15.63 -20.53 3.89
N GLY A 314 15.72 -19.84 2.74
CA GLY A 314 15.97 -20.44 1.42
C GLY A 314 14.72 -20.64 0.56
N ASP A 315 13.52 -20.47 1.08
CA ASP A 315 12.29 -20.47 0.26
C ASP A 315 12.11 -19.10 -0.39
N ARG A 316 12.63 -18.94 -1.60
CA ARG A 316 12.67 -17.70 -2.37
C ARG A 316 11.51 -17.55 -3.35
N ARG A 317 10.43 -18.34 -3.21
CA ARG A 317 9.23 -18.12 -4.00
C ARG A 317 8.75 -16.68 -3.84
N GLU A 318 8.15 -16.13 -4.88
CA GLU A 318 7.60 -14.78 -4.85
C GLU A 318 6.63 -14.59 -3.68
N ALA A 319 6.43 -13.33 -3.26
CA ALA A 319 5.43 -12.99 -2.26
C ALA A 319 4.01 -13.32 -2.77
N ALA A 320 3.21 -13.94 -1.93
CA ALA A 320 1.85 -14.41 -2.28
C ALA A 320 0.84 -13.27 -2.52
N CYS A 321 1.22 -12.01 -2.31
CA CYS A 321 0.35 -10.85 -2.55
C CYS A 321 0.14 -10.65 -4.06
N ILE A 322 -1.10 -10.57 -4.51
CA ILE A 322 -1.50 -10.37 -5.92
C ILE A 322 -1.91 -8.93 -6.25
N SER A 323 -1.73 -7.96 -5.35
CA SER A 323 -2.10 -6.54 -5.50
C SER A 323 -3.58 -6.28 -5.80
N CYS A 324 -4.48 -7.04 -5.23
CA CYS A 324 -5.94 -6.85 -5.41
C CYS A 324 -6.49 -5.64 -4.66
N ASP A 325 -5.73 -5.01 -3.76
CA ASP A 325 -6.09 -3.87 -2.90
C ASP A 325 -7.22 -4.13 -1.88
N ASN A 326 -7.76 -5.34 -1.79
CA ASN A 326 -8.82 -5.71 -0.84
C ASN A 326 -8.38 -5.59 0.63
N CYS A 327 -7.08 -5.49 0.90
CA CYS A 327 -6.54 -5.33 2.26
C CYS A 327 -6.95 -4.01 2.93
N PHE A 328 -7.47 -3.03 2.19
CA PHE A 328 -7.97 -1.76 2.74
C PHE A 328 -9.48 -1.78 3.02
N GLU A 329 -10.24 -2.79 2.58
CA GLU A 329 -11.66 -2.91 2.86
C GLU A 329 -11.98 -3.11 4.37
N PRO A 330 -11.22 -3.91 5.15
CA PRO A 330 -11.44 -4.01 6.59
C PRO A 330 -11.27 -2.69 7.33
N ILE A 331 -10.40 -1.79 6.86
CA ILE A 331 -10.22 -0.47 7.47
C ILE A 331 -11.52 0.35 7.40
N LYS A 332 -12.26 0.28 6.29
CA LYS A 332 -13.55 0.96 6.13
C LYS A 332 -14.59 0.47 7.15
N LYS A 333 -14.46 -0.78 7.59
CA LYS A 333 -15.30 -1.40 8.63
C LYS A 333 -14.78 -1.16 10.06
N GLY A 334 -13.62 -0.51 10.21
CA GLY A 334 -12.99 -0.27 11.51
C GLY A 334 -12.19 -1.45 12.06
N GLU A 335 -11.91 -2.47 11.26
CA GLU A 335 -11.22 -3.70 11.64
C GLU A 335 -9.69 -3.60 11.49
N GLY A 336 -9.21 -2.52 10.82
CA GLY A 336 -7.79 -2.34 10.52
C GLY A 336 -7.36 -3.04 9.22
N VAL A 337 -6.11 -2.77 8.79
CA VAL A 337 -5.55 -3.37 7.58
C VAL A 337 -5.36 -4.89 7.77
N SER A 338 -5.91 -5.68 6.86
CA SER A 338 -5.65 -7.12 6.83
C SER A 338 -5.81 -7.68 5.42
N CYS A 339 -5.05 -8.72 5.07
CA CYS A 339 -5.24 -9.37 3.79
C CYS A 339 -6.52 -10.21 3.85
N LEU A 340 -7.55 -9.73 3.18
CA LEU A 340 -8.66 -10.61 2.85
C LEU A 340 -8.16 -11.56 1.77
N PRO A 341 -8.20 -12.90 1.98
CA PRO A 341 -8.08 -13.80 0.86
C PRO A 341 -9.09 -13.30 -0.17
N LEU A 342 -8.67 -13.12 -1.43
CA LEU A 342 -9.66 -13.30 -2.47
C LEU A 342 -10.26 -14.65 -2.14
N GLU A 343 -11.56 -14.71 -1.87
CA GLU A 343 -12.27 -15.93 -2.24
C GLU A 343 -11.74 -16.21 -3.63
N PRO A 344 -11.15 -17.39 -3.90
CA PRO A 344 -10.71 -17.66 -5.24
C PRO A 344 -11.89 -17.17 -6.08
N GLU A 345 -11.70 -16.14 -6.96
CA GLU A 345 -12.56 -16.02 -8.12
C GLU A 345 -12.57 -17.45 -8.54
N ALA A 346 -13.72 -18.09 -8.32
CA ALA A 346 -13.89 -19.43 -8.81
C ALA A 346 -13.54 -19.26 -10.28
N THR A 347 -12.29 -19.51 -10.62
CA THR A 347 -11.93 -19.83 -11.98
C THR A 347 -12.66 -21.14 -12.09
N GLU A 348 -14.00 -20.97 -12.16
CA GLU A 348 -14.90 -22.01 -12.51
C GLU A 348 -14.52 -22.38 -13.93
N THR A 349 -13.45 -23.12 -14.04
CA THR A 349 -13.19 -23.88 -15.24
C THR A 349 -14.18 -25.03 -15.22
N PHE A 350 -15.45 -24.65 -15.35
CA PHE A 350 -16.50 -25.60 -15.60
C PHE A 350 -16.53 -25.91 -17.09
N PHE A 351 -16.27 -27.14 -17.43
CA PHE A 351 -16.31 -27.64 -18.80
C PHE A 351 -17.65 -28.35 -19.02
N PRO A 352 -18.67 -27.66 -19.56
CA PRO A 352 -19.99 -28.26 -19.83
C PRO A 352 -19.85 -29.33 -20.90
N GLN A 353 -20.32 -30.54 -20.60
CA GLN A 353 -20.38 -31.65 -21.55
C GLN A 353 -21.78 -31.74 -22.17
N LEU A 354 -22.83 -31.55 -21.36
CA LEU A 354 -24.22 -31.50 -21.76
C LEU A 354 -24.92 -30.30 -21.14
N SER A 355 -25.82 -29.67 -21.86
CA SER A 355 -26.59 -28.55 -21.33
C SER A 355 -28.00 -28.55 -21.88
N GLU A 356 -28.98 -28.14 -21.06
CA GLU A 356 -30.36 -27.92 -21.44
C GLU A 356 -30.91 -26.67 -20.75
N THR A 357 -31.88 -25.98 -21.38
CA THR A 357 -32.51 -24.79 -20.78
C THR A 357 -33.99 -25.02 -20.58
N VAL A 358 -34.46 -24.91 -19.36
CA VAL A 358 -35.88 -24.99 -19.00
C VAL A 358 -36.42 -23.55 -18.86
N PRO A 359 -37.50 -23.17 -19.60
CA PRO A 359 -38.08 -21.83 -19.42
C PRO A 359 -38.58 -21.59 -18.00
N ALA A 360 -38.32 -20.40 -17.47
CA ALA A 360 -38.83 -19.99 -16.16
C ALA A 360 -40.27 -19.44 -16.28
N SER A 361 -41.08 -19.73 -15.25
CA SER A 361 -42.47 -19.23 -15.17
C SER A 361 -42.52 -17.78 -14.63
N PRO A 362 -43.62 -17.04 -14.84
CA PRO A 362 -43.81 -15.76 -14.14
C PRO A 362 -43.61 -15.88 -12.64
N PRO A 363 -43.10 -14.88 -11.95
CA PRO A 363 -42.95 -13.49 -12.39
C PRO A 363 -41.66 -13.13 -13.17
N TYR A 364 -40.91 -14.11 -13.63
CA TYR A 364 -39.70 -13.81 -14.39
C TYR A 364 -40.05 -13.24 -15.78
N PRO A 365 -39.21 -12.30 -16.30
CA PRO A 365 -39.39 -11.74 -17.64
C PRO A 365 -39.40 -12.82 -18.75
N PRO A 366 -40.12 -12.63 -19.86
CA PRO A 366 -39.99 -13.50 -21.02
C PRO A 366 -38.56 -13.67 -21.49
N GLY A 367 -38.16 -14.88 -21.86
CA GLY A 367 -36.79 -15.22 -22.24
C GLY A 367 -35.88 -15.61 -21.04
N THR A 368 -36.39 -15.58 -19.80
CA THR A 368 -35.70 -16.14 -18.65
C THR A 368 -35.84 -17.66 -18.64
N GLY A 369 -34.76 -18.34 -18.25
CA GLY A 369 -34.74 -19.79 -18.09
C GLY A 369 -33.70 -20.27 -17.10
N TYR A 370 -33.83 -21.56 -16.77
CA TYR A 370 -32.85 -22.29 -15.95
C TYR A 370 -31.96 -23.08 -16.90
N LYS A 371 -30.69 -22.67 -17.02
CA LYS A 371 -29.68 -23.43 -17.77
C LYS A 371 -29.12 -24.50 -16.84
N ILE A 372 -29.33 -25.75 -17.16
CA ILE A 372 -28.81 -26.91 -16.48
C ILE A 372 -27.66 -27.44 -17.31
N SER A 373 -26.51 -27.64 -16.67
CA SER A 373 -25.32 -28.16 -17.35
C SER A 373 -24.70 -29.26 -16.51
N ILE A 374 -24.36 -30.37 -17.15
CA ILE A 374 -23.54 -31.46 -16.58
C ILE A 374 -22.18 -31.33 -17.23
N GLY A 375 -21.12 -31.34 -16.38
CA GLY A 375 -19.76 -31.16 -16.87
C GLY A 375 -18.74 -31.51 -15.79
N LEU A 376 -17.51 -31.15 -16.07
CA LEU A 376 -16.38 -31.30 -15.16
C LEU A 376 -16.01 -29.94 -14.58
N GLU A 377 -15.77 -29.87 -13.30
CA GLU A 377 -15.27 -28.68 -12.63
C GLU A 377 -13.86 -28.94 -12.12
N ASP A 378 -12.95 -28.01 -12.39
CA ASP A 378 -11.55 -28.10 -11.92
C ASP A 378 -11.46 -27.67 -10.45
N TRP A 379 -11.15 -28.63 -9.57
CA TRP A 379 -10.88 -28.41 -8.15
C TRP A 379 -9.39 -28.68 -7.88
N GLN A 380 -8.57 -27.67 -8.02
CA GLN A 380 -7.12 -27.77 -7.76
C GLN A 380 -6.44 -28.87 -8.61
N SER A 381 -6.69 -28.85 -9.92
CA SER A 381 -6.23 -29.85 -10.92
C SER A 381 -6.91 -31.23 -10.82
N ASN A 382 -7.97 -31.36 -10.02
CA ASN A 382 -8.84 -32.52 -10.01
C ASN A 382 -10.19 -32.18 -10.68
N TYR A 383 -10.49 -32.85 -11.77
CA TYR A 383 -11.77 -32.67 -12.50
C TYR A 383 -12.88 -33.48 -11.86
N ILE A 384 -13.81 -32.79 -11.19
CA ILE A 384 -14.94 -33.43 -10.50
C ILE A 384 -16.21 -33.28 -11.35
N PRO A 385 -16.97 -34.37 -11.60
CA PRO A 385 -18.25 -34.28 -12.27
C PRO A 385 -19.27 -33.50 -11.42
N VAL A 386 -19.86 -32.46 -11.98
CA VAL A 386 -20.84 -31.63 -11.28
C VAL A 386 -22.04 -31.32 -12.17
N ILE A 387 -23.17 -30.99 -11.53
CA ILE A 387 -24.36 -30.42 -12.17
C ILE A 387 -24.46 -28.96 -11.76
N LYS A 388 -24.50 -28.05 -12.74
CA LYS A 388 -24.74 -26.62 -12.49
C LYS A 388 -26.12 -26.22 -12.98
N ILE A 389 -26.82 -25.43 -12.15
CA ILE A 389 -28.07 -24.78 -12.50
C ILE A 389 -27.84 -23.27 -12.42
N GLN A 390 -28.05 -22.56 -13.53
CA GLN A 390 -27.82 -21.12 -13.61
C GLN A 390 -29.07 -20.45 -14.19
N MET A 391 -29.37 -19.24 -13.73
CA MET A 391 -30.39 -18.41 -14.38
C MET A 391 -29.81 -17.81 -15.65
N ALA A 392 -30.60 -17.79 -16.72
CA ALA A 392 -30.23 -17.14 -17.97
C ALA A 392 -31.38 -16.27 -18.50
N LEU A 393 -31.07 -15.16 -19.16
CA LEU A 393 -32.01 -14.30 -19.87
C LEU A 393 -31.55 -14.18 -21.33
N ASN A 394 -32.40 -14.59 -22.26
CA ASN A 394 -32.06 -14.60 -23.69
C ASN A 394 -30.70 -15.30 -23.99
N GLY A 395 -30.38 -16.36 -23.26
CA GLY A 395 -29.16 -17.15 -23.40
C GLY A 395 -27.95 -16.63 -22.64
N GLN A 396 -28.00 -15.44 -22.07
CA GLN A 396 -26.89 -14.90 -21.21
C GLN A 396 -27.09 -15.32 -19.77
N ILE A 397 -26.02 -15.85 -19.15
CA ILE A 397 -26.02 -16.22 -17.74
C ILE A 397 -26.14 -14.98 -16.87
N LEU A 398 -27.02 -15.03 -15.88
CA LEU A 398 -27.21 -13.98 -14.88
C LEU A 398 -26.36 -14.29 -13.62
N GLU A 399 -25.75 -13.28 -13.04
CA GLU A 399 -25.04 -13.37 -11.74
C GLU A 399 -26.03 -13.41 -10.56
N ARG A 400 -26.89 -14.43 -10.53
CA ARG A 400 -27.83 -14.66 -9.43
C ARG A 400 -28.08 -16.15 -9.26
N SER A 401 -28.31 -16.56 -8.02
CA SER A 401 -28.69 -17.94 -7.72
C SER A 401 -30.05 -18.28 -8.33
N PRO A 402 -30.23 -19.51 -8.84
CA PRO A 402 -31.53 -19.96 -9.31
C PRO A 402 -32.54 -20.01 -8.17
N SER A 403 -33.73 -19.50 -8.40
CA SER A 403 -34.85 -19.59 -7.47
C SER A 403 -36.14 -19.94 -8.23
N PHE A 404 -37.01 -20.72 -7.58
CA PHE A 404 -38.22 -21.24 -8.19
C PHE A 404 -39.43 -20.54 -7.57
N PRO A 405 -40.28 -19.85 -8.36
CA PRO A 405 -41.48 -19.20 -7.85
C PRO A 405 -42.42 -20.21 -7.20
N LEU A 406 -42.95 -19.89 -6.04
CA LEU A 406 -43.95 -20.73 -5.36
C LEU A 406 -45.23 -20.87 -6.20
N GLY A 407 -45.79 -22.06 -6.22
CA GLY A 407 -47.00 -22.37 -6.99
C GLY A 407 -46.77 -22.63 -8.49
N THR A 408 -45.51 -22.66 -8.95
CA THR A 408 -45.16 -23.07 -10.32
C THR A 408 -44.60 -24.49 -10.35
N GLN A 409 -44.53 -25.06 -11.55
CA GLN A 409 -43.89 -26.37 -11.79
C GLN A 409 -42.39 -26.29 -12.15
N ASP A 410 -41.76 -25.13 -12.00
CA ASP A 410 -40.40 -24.90 -12.46
C ASP A 410 -39.40 -25.86 -11.79
N HIS A 411 -39.51 -26.08 -10.48
CA HIS A 411 -38.67 -27.05 -9.77
C HIS A 411 -38.78 -28.47 -10.35
N GLN A 412 -40.02 -28.92 -10.66
CA GLN A 412 -40.26 -30.25 -11.21
C GLN A 412 -39.65 -30.39 -12.61
N LYS A 413 -39.83 -29.38 -13.47
CA LYS A 413 -39.26 -29.35 -14.83
C LYS A 413 -37.74 -29.38 -14.81
N VAL A 414 -37.10 -28.59 -13.91
CA VAL A 414 -35.64 -28.58 -13.75
C VAL A 414 -35.16 -29.94 -13.24
N THR A 415 -35.85 -30.54 -12.28
CA THR A 415 -35.52 -31.89 -11.77
C THR A 415 -35.59 -32.94 -12.86
N GLN A 416 -36.63 -32.87 -13.69
CA GLN A 416 -36.77 -33.80 -14.84
C GLN A 416 -35.65 -33.61 -15.85
N ALA A 417 -35.32 -32.37 -16.20
CA ALA A 417 -34.22 -32.09 -17.13
C ALA A 417 -32.85 -32.55 -16.59
N ILE A 418 -32.61 -32.50 -15.27
CA ILE A 418 -31.41 -33.09 -14.64
C ILE A 418 -31.38 -34.61 -14.87
N THR A 419 -32.51 -35.30 -14.62
CA THR A 419 -32.62 -36.75 -14.82
C THR A 419 -32.36 -37.13 -16.29
N ASP A 420 -32.99 -36.44 -17.23
CA ASP A 420 -32.83 -36.69 -18.67
C ASP A 420 -31.38 -36.48 -19.15
N LEU A 421 -30.68 -35.46 -18.62
CA LEU A 421 -29.29 -35.21 -18.92
C LEU A 421 -28.35 -36.26 -18.30
N LEU A 422 -28.63 -36.77 -17.10
CA LEU A 422 -27.86 -37.86 -16.47
C LEU A 422 -27.99 -39.17 -17.26
N GLU A 423 -29.21 -39.50 -17.76
CA GLU A 423 -29.44 -40.67 -18.61
C GLU A 423 -28.70 -40.54 -19.94
N LYS A 424 -28.74 -39.37 -20.58
CA LYS A 424 -27.98 -39.09 -21.80
C LYS A 424 -26.47 -39.27 -21.58
N ARG A 425 -25.93 -38.82 -20.43
CA ARG A 425 -24.52 -38.98 -20.10
C ARG A 425 -24.10 -40.43 -19.93
N THR A 426 -24.95 -41.26 -19.29
CA THR A 426 -24.69 -42.69 -19.09
C THR A 426 -24.64 -43.45 -20.40
N ASN A 427 -25.32 -42.98 -21.45
CA ASN A 427 -25.34 -43.56 -22.80
C ASN A 427 -24.18 -43.09 -23.70
N ILE A 428 -23.35 -42.16 -23.28
CA ILE A 428 -22.19 -41.62 -24.03
C ILE A 428 -20.88 -42.21 -23.53
N ASN A 429 -20.83 -42.80 -22.32
CA ASN A 429 -19.70 -43.53 -21.77
C ASN A 429 -19.85 -45.06 -22.03
#